data_0b27ae4f4e1baba81fba81671898eca1
#
_entry.id   0b27ae4f4e1baba81fba81671898eca1
#
_cell.length_a   1.000
_cell.length_b   1.000
_cell.length_c   1.000
_cell.angle_alpha   90.00
_cell.angle_beta   90.00
_cell.angle_gamma   90.00
#
_symmetry.space_group_name_H-M   'P 1'
#
loop_
_entity.id
_entity.type
_entity.pdbx_description
1 polymer ?
#
loop_
_entity_poly.entity_id
_entity_poly.type
_entity_poly.pdbx_seq_one_letter_code
_entity_poly.pdbx_strand_id
1 'polypeptide(L)'
;MWREISRIGKKLVEGGLVESHFGNISVRAGGSMLITRSGCALDELSEDMVVEVSIEGTCALDMIASSEAIVHREIYKSTPALAIVHAHCPFAVTSSLLAEGDSITPVDSEGQYFLGDVPVVRGGIGSEELAQNLASVLASHKAAIIYSHGTFAIGKILDEAYVITTQVEHSCRVKYLYDLAKKK
;
A
#
# COMPACT_ATOMS: atom_id res chain seq x y z
N MET A 1 12.68 14.03 -4.76
CA MET A 1 11.89 12.79 -4.54
C MET A 1 11.69 12.44 -3.06
N TRP A 2 12.76 12.42 -2.20
CA TRP A 2 12.53 12.08 -0.78
C TRP A 2 11.55 13.04 -0.06
N ARG A 3 11.54 14.33 -0.40
CA ARG A 3 10.57 15.31 0.18
C ARG A 3 9.12 15.00 -0.18
N GLU A 4 8.87 14.41 -1.34
CA GLU A 4 7.52 13.97 -1.72
C GLU A 4 7.12 12.72 -0.95
N ILE A 5 8.05 11.77 -0.75
CA ILE A 5 7.85 10.61 0.11
C ILE A 5 7.53 11.07 1.55
N SER A 6 8.33 12.01 2.09
CA SER A 6 8.10 12.60 3.43
C SER A 6 6.71 13.28 3.53
N ARG A 7 6.34 14.06 2.52
CA ARG A 7 5.01 14.72 2.47
C ARG A 7 3.86 13.71 2.50
N ILE A 8 3.97 12.62 1.74
CA ILE A 8 2.94 11.56 1.72
C ILE A 8 2.95 10.78 3.02
N GLY A 9 4.13 10.44 3.58
CA GLY A 9 4.25 9.77 4.87
C GLY A 9 3.53 10.55 5.98
N LYS A 10 3.78 11.86 6.06
CA LYS A 10 3.11 12.74 7.01
C LYS A 10 1.58 12.73 6.82
N LYS A 11 1.09 12.83 5.59
CA LYS A 11 -0.35 12.75 5.30
C LYS A 11 -0.99 11.42 5.72
N LEU A 12 -0.29 10.29 5.55
CA LEU A 12 -0.78 8.97 5.94
C LEU A 12 -0.95 8.89 7.46
N VAL A 13 0.03 9.36 8.24
CA VAL A 13 -0.03 9.36 9.71
C VAL A 13 -1.08 10.35 10.21
N GLU A 14 -1.09 11.59 9.72
CA GLU A 14 -2.09 12.62 10.09
C GLU A 14 -3.52 12.19 9.73
N GLY A 15 -3.68 11.44 8.64
CA GLY A 15 -4.97 10.88 8.22
C GLY A 15 -5.43 9.63 8.98
N GLY A 16 -4.60 9.10 9.89
CA GLY A 16 -4.89 7.87 10.63
C GLY A 16 -4.93 6.61 9.75
N LEU A 17 -4.22 6.64 8.63
CA LEU A 17 -4.13 5.53 7.69
C LEU A 17 -3.01 4.55 8.04
N VAL A 18 -2.10 4.97 8.89
CA VAL A 18 -0.98 4.17 9.40
C VAL A 18 -0.48 4.79 10.71
N GLU A 19 0.06 3.97 11.59
CA GLU A 19 0.84 4.44 12.73
C GLU A 19 2.27 4.79 12.29
N SER A 20 2.90 5.78 12.92
CA SER A 20 4.15 6.43 12.50
C SER A 20 5.24 5.48 11.97
N HIS A 21 5.53 4.38 12.70
CA HIS A 21 6.63 3.45 12.38
C HIS A 21 6.24 2.27 11.49
N PHE A 22 5.03 2.25 10.97
CA PHE A 22 4.53 1.17 10.12
C PHE A 22 4.25 1.67 8.70
N GLY A 23 4.01 0.69 7.79
CA GLY A 23 3.86 1.02 6.38
C GLY A 23 5.19 1.41 5.72
N ASN A 24 5.14 1.65 4.44
CA ASN A 24 6.30 2.07 3.66
C ASN A 24 5.87 2.68 2.32
N ILE A 25 6.75 3.48 1.74
CA ILE A 25 6.48 4.24 0.53
C ILE A 25 7.68 4.08 -0.41
N SER A 26 7.41 3.89 -1.70
CA SER A 26 8.46 3.92 -2.69
C SER A 26 8.09 4.67 -3.96
N VAL A 27 9.13 5.09 -4.70
CA VAL A 27 9.03 5.71 -6.03
C VAL A 27 10.05 5.06 -6.94
N ARG A 28 9.62 4.68 -8.14
CA ARG A 28 10.51 4.14 -9.17
C ARG A 28 11.42 5.22 -9.73
N ALA A 29 12.70 4.93 -9.85
CA ALA A 29 13.74 5.78 -10.42
C ALA A 29 14.53 4.99 -11.47
N GLY A 30 13.97 4.86 -12.68
CA GLY A 30 14.58 4.03 -13.74
C GLY A 30 14.64 2.56 -13.38
N GLY A 31 15.82 1.98 -13.29
CA GLY A 31 16.09 0.59 -12.89
C GLY A 31 16.15 0.37 -11.36
N SER A 32 15.98 1.43 -10.58
CA SER A 32 15.97 1.41 -9.10
C SER A 32 14.66 1.96 -8.55
N MET A 33 14.49 1.87 -7.24
CA MET A 33 13.44 2.54 -6.49
C MET A 33 14.03 3.25 -5.27
N LEU A 34 13.49 4.42 -4.96
CA LEU A 34 13.65 5.06 -3.66
C LEU A 34 12.59 4.51 -2.72
N ILE A 35 12.99 3.97 -1.58
CA ILE A 35 12.08 3.36 -0.60
C ILE A 35 12.44 3.80 0.82
N THR A 36 11.45 3.92 1.68
CA THR A 36 11.64 4.22 3.11
C THR A 36 12.43 3.09 3.79
N ARG A 37 13.28 3.45 4.76
CA ARG A 37 14.02 2.50 5.58
C ARG A 37 13.10 1.73 6.51
N SER A 38 13.54 0.54 6.92
CA SER A 38 12.84 -0.27 7.91
C SER A 38 12.73 0.47 9.25
N GLY A 39 11.52 0.53 9.82
CA GLY A 39 11.26 1.10 11.14
C GLY A 39 11.39 2.62 11.25
N CYS A 40 11.53 3.36 10.14
CA CYS A 40 11.51 4.83 10.20
C CYS A 40 10.09 5.38 10.46
N ALA A 41 10.03 6.55 11.12
CA ALA A 41 8.78 7.27 11.32
C ALA A 41 8.36 7.96 10.02
N LEU A 42 7.19 7.61 9.47
CA LEU A 42 6.73 8.14 8.19
C LEU A 42 6.40 9.64 8.23
N ASP A 43 6.03 10.16 9.38
CA ASP A 43 5.73 11.58 9.62
C ASP A 43 6.98 12.44 9.90
N GLU A 44 8.14 11.80 10.17
CA GLU A 44 9.40 12.49 10.51
C GLU A 44 10.54 12.14 9.53
N LEU A 45 10.22 11.76 8.29
CA LEU A 45 11.22 11.33 7.31
C LEU A 45 12.21 12.44 6.95
N SER A 46 13.49 12.11 7.10
CA SER A 46 14.64 12.86 6.57
C SER A 46 15.23 12.17 5.33
N GLU A 47 16.17 12.82 4.66
CA GLU A 47 16.76 12.32 3.42
C GLU A 47 17.47 10.96 3.59
N ASP A 48 18.16 10.76 4.70
CA ASP A 48 18.87 9.53 5.05
C ASP A 48 17.93 8.34 5.42
N MET A 49 16.63 8.63 5.63
CA MET A 49 15.60 7.61 5.86
C MET A 49 14.95 7.09 4.57
N VAL A 50 15.39 7.58 3.41
CA VAL A 50 14.97 7.08 2.10
C VAL A 50 16.19 6.58 1.36
N VAL A 51 16.18 5.31 0.98
CA VAL A 51 17.32 4.66 0.33
C VAL A 51 16.99 4.23 -1.09
N GLU A 52 18.00 4.26 -1.95
CA GLU A 52 17.89 3.78 -3.32
C GLU A 52 18.35 2.33 -3.40
N VAL A 53 17.47 1.45 -3.88
CA VAL A 53 17.76 0.03 -4.08
C VAL A 53 17.40 -0.41 -5.50
N SER A 54 18.13 -1.38 -6.03
CA SER A 54 17.87 -1.93 -7.38
C SER A 54 16.51 -2.64 -7.44
N ILE A 55 15.79 -2.54 -8.55
CA ILE A 55 14.57 -3.31 -8.81
C ILE A 55 14.95 -4.73 -9.24
N GLU A 56 15.99 -4.91 -10.06
CA GLU A 56 16.33 -6.22 -10.65
C GLU A 56 17.30 -7.05 -9.81
N GLY A 57 17.96 -6.47 -8.83
CA GLY A 57 18.98 -7.17 -8.05
C GLY A 57 19.00 -6.75 -6.59
N THR A 58 19.98 -7.26 -5.87
CA THR A 58 20.25 -6.88 -4.47
C THR A 58 21.44 -5.92 -4.40
N CYS A 59 21.45 -5.07 -3.38
CA CYS A 59 22.55 -4.16 -3.08
C CYS A 59 22.78 -4.06 -1.56
N ALA A 60 23.88 -3.44 -1.14
CA ALA A 60 24.19 -3.31 0.28
C ALA A 60 23.12 -2.54 1.07
N LEU A 61 22.40 -1.61 0.43
CA LEU A 61 21.34 -0.83 1.06
C LEU A 61 20.05 -1.62 1.34
N ASP A 62 19.91 -2.83 0.79
CA ASP A 62 18.79 -3.72 1.12
C ASP A 62 18.75 -4.08 2.61
N MET A 63 19.90 -4.09 3.29
CA MET A 63 19.96 -4.36 4.72
C MET A 63 19.24 -3.33 5.60
N ILE A 64 19.06 -2.12 5.08
CA ILE A 64 18.41 -1.01 5.80
C ILE A 64 17.10 -0.54 5.14
N ALA A 65 16.79 -1.00 3.93
CA ALA A 65 15.52 -0.76 3.27
C ALA A 65 14.35 -1.42 4.03
N SER A 66 13.12 -1.01 3.73
CA SER A 66 11.94 -1.69 4.26
C SER A 66 12.02 -3.19 4.05
N SER A 67 11.61 -3.96 5.06
CA SER A 67 11.50 -5.43 4.97
C SER A 67 10.58 -5.91 3.83
N GLU A 68 9.71 -5.02 3.35
CA GLU A 68 8.81 -5.27 2.22
C GLU A 68 9.37 -4.78 0.86
N ALA A 69 10.64 -4.41 0.79
CA ALA A 69 11.29 -4.02 -0.48
C ALA A 69 11.15 -5.10 -1.56
N ILE A 70 11.12 -6.39 -1.18
CA ILE A 70 10.87 -7.51 -2.10
C ILE A 70 9.48 -7.41 -2.75
N VAL A 71 8.46 -7.01 -2.00
CA VAL A 71 7.09 -6.82 -2.48
C VAL A 71 7.04 -5.67 -3.49
N HIS A 72 7.64 -4.53 -3.13
CA HIS A 72 7.71 -3.36 -4.03
C HIS A 72 8.42 -3.69 -5.35
N ARG A 73 9.53 -4.43 -5.29
CA ARG A 73 10.26 -4.88 -6.48
C ARG A 73 9.38 -5.69 -7.42
N GLU A 74 8.68 -6.68 -6.88
CA GLU A 74 7.85 -7.57 -7.69
C GLU A 74 6.68 -6.82 -8.33
N ILE A 75 6.06 -5.89 -7.60
CA ILE A 75 5.05 -4.99 -8.15
C ILE A 75 5.62 -4.13 -9.29
N TYR A 76 6.81 -3.52 -9.11
CA TYR A 76 7.43 -2.71 -10.17
C TYR A 76 7.85 -3.51 -11.40
N LYS A 77 8.21 -4.79 -11.26
CA LYS A 77 8.52 -5.68 -12.39
C LYS A 77 7.28 -6.05 -13.19
N SER A 78 6.17 -6.26 -12.50
CA SER A 78 4.95 -6.85 -13.06
C SER A 78 3.90 -5.81 -13.47
N THR A 79 4.09 -4.53 -13.12
CA THR A 79 3.11 -3.46 -13.35
C THR A 79 3.77 -2.20 -13.92
N PRO A 80 3.00 -1.28 -14.56
CA PRO A 80 3.50 0.02 -14.98
C PRO A 80 3.55 1.05 -13.83
N ALA A 81 3.46 0.65 -12.57
CA ALA A 81 3.51 1.53 -11.42
C ALA A 81 4.83 2.32 -11.36
N LEU A 82 4.73 3.58 -10.94
CA LEU A 82 5.87 4.45 -10.67
C LEU A 82 5.92 4.89 -9.21
N ALA A 83 4.86 4.66 -8.45
CA ALA A 83 4.77 4.92 -7.02
C ALA A 83 3.95 3.84 -6.33
N ILE A 84 4.33 3.49 -5.11
CA ILE A 84 3.64 2.51 -4.26
C ILE A 84 3.51 3.09 -2.85
N VAL A 85 2.32 2.96 -2.28
CA VAL A 85 2.02 3.26 -0.88
C VAL A 85 1.52 1.99 -0.21
N HIS A 86 2.19 1.57 0.86
CA HIS A 86 1.71 0.56 1.79
C HIS A 86 1.33 1.22 3.10
N ALA A 87 0.11 1.00 3.57
CA ALA A 87 -0.44 1.58 4.79
C ALA A 87 -1.31 0.56 5.54
N HIS A 88 -1.42 0.72 6.87
CA HIS A 88 -2.20 -0.19 7.72
C HIS A 88 -3.60 0.35 7.99
N CYS A 89 -4.32 0.67 6.94
CA CYS A 89 -5.64 1.29 6.94
C CYS A 89 -6.65 0.51 7.80
N PRO A 90 -7.16 1.07 8.92
CA PRO A 90 -7.92 0.31 9.92
C PRO A 90 -9.21 -0.33 9.40
N PHE A 91 -9.97 0.39 8.58
CA PHE A 91 -11.22 -0.17 8.02
C PHE A 91 -10.97 -1.16 6.89
N ALA A 92 -9.90 -0.99 6.11
CA ALA A 92 -9.49 -1.98 5.13
C ALA A 92 -9.05 -3.29 5.79
N VAL A 93 -8.23 -3.21 6.86
CA VAL A 93 -7.85 -4.37 7.68
C VAL A 93 -9.08 -5.04 8.27
N THR A 94 -9.99 -4.28 8.90
CA THR A 94 -11.24 -4.81 9.45
C THR A 94 -12.09 -5.50 8.39
N SER A 95 -12.23 -4.87 7.22
CA SER A 95 -12.99 -5.45 6.11
C SER A 95 -12.39 -6.76 5.61
N SER A 96 -11.06 -6.87 5.57
CA SER A 96 -10.39 -8.11 5.17
C SER A 96 -10.66 -9.27 6.14
N LEU A 97 -10.74 -8.96 7.45
CA LEU A 97 -11.05 -9.95 8.48
C LEU A 97 -12.51 -10.42 8.44
N LEU A 98 -13.41 -9.58 7.95
CA LEU A 98 -14.84 -9.86 7.81
C LEU A 98 -15.22 -10.41 6.43
N ALA A 99 -14.28 -10.41 5.48
CA ALA A 99 -14.53 -10.87 4.13
C ALA A 99 -14.80 -12.38 4.08
N GLU A 100 -15.91 -12.75 3.41
CA GLU A 100 -16.24 -14.15 3.12
C GLU A 100 -15.58 -14.67 1.82
N GLY A 101 -15.02 -13.77 1.01
CA GLY A 101 -14.36 -14.05 -0.27
C GLY A 101 -13.01 -13.34 -0.41
N ASP A 102 -12.48 -13.34 -1.61
CA ASP A 102 -11.15 -12.82 -1.93
C ASP A 102 -11.18 -11.38 -2.48
N SER A 103 -12.28 -10.64 -2.25
CA SER A 103 -12.39 -9.23 -2.61
C SER A 103 -13.41 -8.48 -1.75
N ILE A 104 -13.25 -7.17 -1.70
CA ILE A 104 -14.21 -6.22 -1.10
C ILE A 104 -14.82 -5.39 -2.22
N THR A 105 -16.14 -5.51 -2.41
CA THR A 105 -16.90 -4.65 -3.32
C THR A 105 -17.36 -3.39 -2.59
N PRO A 106 -16.90 -2.19 -3.00
CA PRO A 106 -17.38 -0.93 -2.45
C PRO A 106 -18.89 -0.76 -2.61
N VAL A 107 -19.53 -0.10 -1.64
CA VAL A 107 -20.96 0.23 -1.70
C VAL A 107 -21.21 1.71 -2.03
N ASP A 108 -20.18 2.55 -1.92
CA ASP A 108 -20.17 3.95 -2.29
C ASP A 108 -19.87 4.15 -3.79
N SER A 109 -20.40 5.23 -4.37
CA SER A 109 -20.30 5.51 -5.80
C SER A 109 -18.87 5.73 -6.27
N GLU A 110 -18.07 6.46 -5.48
CA GLU A 110 -16.66 6.73 -5.78
C GLU A 110 -15.83 5.46 -5.75
N GLY A 111 -16.01 4.61 -4.74
CA GLY A 111 -15.33 3.32 -4.66
C GLY A 111 -15.66 2.42 -5.83
N GLN A 112 -16.93 2.30 -6.19
CA GLN A 112 -17.37 1.52 -7.36
C GLN A 112 -16.76 2.05 -8.67
N TYR A 113 -16.71 3.37 -8.85
CA TYR A 113 -16.22 3.98 -10.08
C TYR A 113 -14.69 3.95 -10.21
N PHE A 114 -13.95 4.27 -9.13
CA PHE A 114 -12.50 4.45 -9.17
C PHE A 114 -11.71 3.20 -8.84
N LEU A 115 -12.24 2.32 -7.98
CA LEU A 115 -11.56 1.11 -7.52
C LEU A 115 -12.11 -0.17 -8.17
N GLY A 116 -13.45 -0.27 -8.34
CA GLY A 116 -14.10 -1.55 -8.59
C GLY A 116 -13.93 -2.47 -7.38
N ASP A 117 -13.86 -3.78 -7.60
CA ASP A 117 -13.54 -4.73 -6.54
C ASP A 117 -12.10 -4.57 -6.08
N VAL A 118 -11.89 -4.57 -4.76
CA VAL A 118 -10.56 -4.49 -4.14
C VAL A 118 -10.17 -5.89 -3.69
N PRO A 119 -9.16 -6.52 -4.31
CA PRO A 119 -8.72 -7.87 -3.95
C PRO A 119 -8.22 -7.93 -2.50
N VAL A 120 -8.51 -9.06 -1.83
CA VAL A 120 -7.94 -9.44 -0.53
C VAL A 120 -6.92 -10.54 -0.76
N VAL A 121 -5.67 -10.27 -0.46
CA VAL A 121 -4.52 -11.15 -0.73
C VAL A 121 -3.98 -11.72 0.58
N ARG A 122 -3.50 -12.96 0.53
CA ARG A 122 -2.85 -13.63 1.66
C ARG A 122 -1.38 -13.86 1.38
N GLY A 123 -0.57 -13.94 2.42
CA GLY A 123 0.86 -14.22 2.37
C GLY A 123 1.57 -13.66 3.61
N GLY A 124 2.73 -14.18 3.93
CA GLY A 124 3.55 -13.69 5.04
C GLY A 124 4.16 -12.32 4.75
N ILE A 125 4.29 -11.48 5.76
CA ILE A 125 4.90 -10.14 5.65
C ILE A 125 6.32 -10.27 5.03
N GLY A 126 6.59 -9.50 3.97
CA GLY A 126 7.89 -9.50 3.27
C GLY A 126 8.26 -10.83 2.59
N SER A 127 7.30 -11.73 2.37
CA SER A 127 7.55 -13.01 1.70
C SER A 127 7.48 -12.91 0.17
N GLU A 128 8.16 -13.83 -0.51
CA GLU A 128 8.05 -13.99 -1.96
C GLU A 128 6.62 -14.34 -2.40
N GLU A 129 5.92 -15.16 -1.61
CA GLU A 129 4.54 -15.52 -1.85
C GLU A 129 3.64 -14.27 -1.88
N LEU A 130 3.74 -13.41 -0.87
CA LEU A 130 2.99 -12.15 -0.82
C LEU A 130 3.33 -11.25 -2.00
N ALA A 131 4.62 -11.15 -2.35
CA ALA A 131 5.10 -10.34 -3.46
C ALA A 131 4.47 -10.78 -4.78
N GLN A 132 4.46 -12.07 -5.08
CA GLN A 132 3.87 -12.64 -6.29
C GLN A 132 2.36 -12.46 -6.33
N ASN A 133 1.66 -12.72 -5.22
CA ASN A 133 0.23 -12.57 -5.11
C ASN A 133 -0.21 -11.11 -5.32
N LEU A 134 0.47 -10.15 -4.68
CA LEU A 134 0.20 -8.73 -4.87
C LEU A 134 0.49 -8.26 -6.29
N ALA A 135 1.63 -8.63 -6.86
CA ALA A 135 1.99 -8.28 -8.23
C ALA A 135 0.97 -8.78 -9.24
N SER A 136 0.46 -10.02 -9.05
CA SER A 136 -0.56 -10.62 -9.91
C SER A 136 -1.87 -9.83 -9.91
N VAL A 137 -2.40 -9.47 -8.74
CA VAL A 137 -3.67 -8.73 -8.67
C VAL A 137 -3.52 -7.27 -9.06
N LEU A 138 -2.39 -6.61 -8.71
CA LEU A 138 -2.13 -5.22 -9.06
C LEU A 138 -1.82 -5.01 -10.55
N ALA A 139 -1.62 -6.06 -11.32
CA ALA A 139 -1.56 -5.96 -12.78
C ALA A 139 -2.88 -5.47 -13.41
N SER A 140 -4.02 -5.68 -12.74
CA SER A 140 -5.35 -5.27 -13.19
C SER A 140 -6.13 -4.40 -12.20
N HIS A 141 -5.62 -4.20 -10.98
CA HIS A 141 -6.24 -3.39 -9.94
C HIS A 141 -5.30 -2.29 -9.46
N LYS A 142 -5.86 -1.19 -8.98
CA LYS A 142 -5.07 -0.05 -8.46
C LYS A 142 -4.64 -0.22 -7.01
N ALA A 143 -5.33 -1.09 -6.27
CA ALA A 143 -5.03 -1.42 -4.88
C ALA A 143 -5.40 -2.87 -4.57
N ALA A 144 -4.80 -3.39 -3.49
CA ALA A 144 -5.17 -4.65 -2.87
C ALA A 144 -5.07 -4.51 -1.35
N ILE A 145 -5.84 -5.31 -0.63
CA ILE A 145 -5.77 -5.41 0.84
C ILE A 145 -5.05 -6.72 1.18
N ILE A 146 -4.03 -6.65 2.02
CA ILE A 146 -3.44 -7.84 2.62
C ILE A 146 -4.31 -8.24 3.82
N TYR A 147 -4.75 -9.48 3.85
CA TYR A 147 -5.56 -10.02 4.93
C TYR A 147 -4.93 -9.74 6.30
N SER A 148 -5.68 -9.11 7.19
CA SER A 148 -5.31 -8.72 8.57
C SER A 148 -4.10 -7.78 8.71
N HIS A 149 -3.58 -7.17 7.62
CA HIS A 149 -2.33 -6.41 7.68
C HIS A 149 -2.49 -4.95 7.20
N GLY A 150 -2.88 -4.73 5.95
CA GLY A 150 -2.92 -3.37 5.39
C GLY A 150 -3.25 -3.35 3.90
N THR A 151 -2.94 -2.23 3.26
CA THR A 151 -3.22 -1.98 1.84
C THR A 151 -1.94 -1.75 1.06
N PHE A 152 -1.89 -2.21 -0.19
CA PHE A 152 -0.96 -1.73 -1.21
C PHE A 152 -1.74 -0.98 -2.28
N ALA A 153 -1.32 0.24 -2.58
CA ALA A 153 -1.86 1.06 -3.66
C ALA A 153 -0.76 1.50 -4.61
N ILE A 154 -1.04 1.46 -5.90
CA ILE A 154 -0.10 1.83 -6.96
C ILE A 154 -0.56 3.08 -7.71
N GLY A 155 0.38 3.83 -8.25
CA GLY A 155 0.09 5.01 -9.06
C GLY A 155 1.24 5.36 -10.00
N LYS A 156 0.97 6.30 -10.90
CA LYS A 156 2.01 6.93 -11.75
C LYS A 156 2.77 8.03 -11.00
N ILE A 157 2.17 8.55 -9.94
CA ILE A 157 2.77 9.52 -9.02
C ILE A 157 2.35 9.18 -7.59
N LEU A 158 3.07 9.67 -6.59
CA LEU A 158 2.76 9.41 -5.18
C LEU A 158 1.38 9.93 -4.76
N ASP A 159 0.94 11.07 -5.27
CA ASP A 159 -0.40 11.59 -4.96
C ASP A 159 -1.51 10.66 -5.46
N GLU A 160 -1.33 10.00 -6.61
CA GLU A 160 -2.29 9.01 -7.10
C GLU A 160 -2.36 7.80 -6.17
N ALA A 161 -1.22 7.22 -5.80
CA ALA A 161 -1.18 6.08 -4.88
C ALA A 161 -1.77 6.46 -3.51
N TYR A 162 -1.51 7.66 -3.00
CA TYR A 162 -2.10 8.18 -1.77
C TYR A 162 -3.63 8.31 -1.88
N VAL A 163 -4.13 8.91 -2.96
CA VAL A 163 -5.59 9.07 -3.18
C VAL A 163 -6.27 7.71 -3.25
N ILE A 164 -5.67 6.73 -3.94
CA ILE A 164 -6.19 5.36 -3.99
C ILE A 164 -6.20 4.73 -2.59
N THR A 165 -5.14 4.90 -1.79
CA THR A 165 -5.10 4.43 -0.40
C THR A 165 -6.23 5.01 0.43
N THR A 166 -6.45 6.33 0.36
CA THR A 166 -7.54 7.01 1.09
C THR A 166 -8.91 6.54 0.63
N GLN A 167 -9.08 6.30 -0.68
CA GLN A 167 -10.35 5.83 -1.24
C GLN A 167 -10.67 4.40 -0.79
N VAL A 168 -9.67 3.49 -0.74
CA VAL A 168 -9.87 2.13 -0.21
C VAL A 168 -10.34 2.19 1.24
N GLU A 169 -9.66 2.98 2.09
CA GLU A 169 -10.05 3.13 3.49
C GLU A 169 -11.45 3.72 3.64
N HIS A 170 -11.76 4.77 2.87
CA HIS A 170 -13.09 5.39 2.87
C HIS A 170 -14.19 4.39 2.50
N SER A 171 -14.03 3.66 1.40
CA SER A 171 -15.00 2.68 0.91
C SER A 171 -15.20 1.53 1.90
N CYS A 172 -14.12 1.02 2.51
CA CYS A 172 -14.18 0.03 3.56
C CYS A 172 -14.93 0.55 4.80
N ARG A 173 -14.69 1.80 5.20
CA ARG A 173 -15.39 2.45 6.30
C ARG A 173 -16.88 2.60 6.01
N VAL A 174 -17.24 3.10 4.84
CA VAL A 174 -18.65 3.24 4.44
C VAL A 174 -19.35 1.89 4.44
N LYS A 175 -18.72 0.88 3.83
CA LYS A 175 -19.25 -0.48 3.81
C LYS A 175 -19.45 -1.05 5.21
N TYR A 176 -18.46 -0.93 6.09
CA TYR A 176 -18.55 -1.39 7.48
C TYR A 176 -19.74 -0.75 8.22
N LEU A 177 -19.88 0.58 8.13
CA LEU A 177 -20.98 1.31 8.79
C LEU A 177 -22.34 0.94 8.19
N TYR A 178 -22.42 0.77 6.88
CA TYR A 178 -23.64 0.33 6.19
C TYR A 178 -24.07 -1.06 6.62
N ASP A 179 -23.14 -2.03 6.65
CA ASP A 179 -23.43 -3.40 7.04
C ASP A 179 -23.81 -3.48 8.54
N LEU A 180 -23.19 -2.64 9.39
CA LEU A 180 -23.56 -2.53 10.81
C LEU A 180 -24.98 -1.98 10.97
N ALA A 181 -25.39 -0.99 10.18
CA ALA A 181 -26.74 -0.40 10.24
C ALA A 181 -27.82 -1.37 9.75
N LYS A 182 -27.50 -2.27 8.83
CA LYS A 182 -28.44 -3.29 8.33
C LYS A 182 -28.75 -4.42 9.33
N LYS A 183 -27.88 -4.65 10.31
CA LYS A 183 -28.07 -5.71 11.32
C LYS A 183 -29.05 -5.30 12.45
N LYS A 184 -29.60 -4.09 12.37
CA LYS A 184 -30.69 -3.62 13.24
C LYS A 184 -32.04 -3.86 12.59
#